data_47626532501ff9ef9ef9d7d2b26cbc27
#
_entry.id   47626532501ff9ef9ef9d7d2b26cbc27
#
_cell.length_a   1.000
_cell.length_b   1.000
_cell.length_c   1.000
_cell.angle_alpha   90.00
_cell.angle_beta   90.00
_cell.angle_gamma   90.00
#
_symmetry.space_group_name_H-M   'P 1'
#
loop_
_entity.id
_entity.type
_entity.pdbx_description
1 polymer ?
#
loop_
_entity_poly.entity_id
_entity_poly.type
_entity_poly.pdbx_seq_one_letter_code
_entity_poly.pdbx_strand_id
1 'polypeptide(L)'
;EKLEKKIDNNSAGVIITYLYSTSNHIEKFLSRFKNKITIIEDAAINFGAKSNNKYLGTLADYGFFSFNVVKNLNTLNGGAIYIKDNQLFDEYVSEKKYEKFPIINTINLLLTILILKFFFNNFVYQFFHYFLVLVYKKKINFILKKIYPILYHNYERMIPKSYSYDFNWIMNDVGVYNLKKVKTDYLDRRDKAMLYSQLISDQVATKFDCFSEDNALLEYTIVLKNTDNQKAHAKLMEEGYDIRHTWYINNHLIDGNDDKTNFKDTYFVETKIFCLPVHKNISKKDIQKISNIINTFI
;
A
#
# COMPACT_ATOMS: atom_id res chain seq x y z
N GLU A 1 -15.01 -8.96 16.55
CA GLU A 1 -15.86 -10.14 16.90
C GLU A 1 -15.46 -11.40 16.13
N LYS A 2 -15.32 -11.40 14.77
CA LYS A 2 -14.94 -12.60 14.00
C LYS A 2 -13.54 -13.11 14.39
N LEU A 3 -12.56 -12.22 14.55
CA LEU A 3 -11.21 -12.55 14.95
C LEU A 3 -11.16 -13.09 16.39
N GLU A 4 -11.91 -12.47 17.31
CA GLU A 4 -11.98 -12.88 18.71
C GLU A 4 -12.42 -14.34 18.90
N LYS A 5 -13.35 -14.80 18.03
CA LYS A 5 -13.84 -16.19 18.02
C LYS A 5 -12.82 -17.21 17.47
N LYS A 6 -11.76 -16.71 16.82
CA LYS A 6 -10.70 -17.54 16.22
C LYS A 6 -9.47 -17.68 17.14
N ILE A 7 -9.36 -16.82 18.16
CA ILE A 7 -8.26 -16.87 19.12
C ILE A 7 -8.59 -17.95 20.17
N ASP A 8 -7.70 -18.92 20.31
CA ASP A 8 -7.78 -20.03 21.27
C ASP A 8 -6.42 -20.25 21.97
N ASN A 9 -6.33 -21.30 22.78
CA ASN A 9 -5.13 -21.64 23.52
C ASN A 9 -3.92 -22.05 22.65
N ASN A 10 -4.14 -22.34 21.37
CA ASN A 10 -3.09 -22.68 20.41
C ASN A 10 -2.61 -21.46 19.61
N SER A 11 -3.25 -20.33 19.80
CA SER A 11 -2.92 -19.07 19.09
C SER A 11 -1.68 -18.43 19.68
N ALA A 12 -0.56 -18.42 18.95
CA ALA A 12 0.71 -17.83 19.39
C ALA A 12 0.71 -16.30 19.33
N GLY A 13 0.00 -15.71 18.37
CA GLY A 13 -0.06 -14.28 18.16
C GLY A 13 -1.09 -13.85 17.13
N VAL A 14 -1.28 -12.54 17.01
CA VAL A 14 -2.17 -11.92 16.02
C VAL A 14 -1.42 -10.83 15.27
N ILE A 15 -1.49 -10.86 13.94
CA ILE A 15 -1.01 -9.76 13.09
C ILE A 15 -2.22 -8.93 12.69
N ILE A 16 -2.18 -7.63 13.01
CA ILE A 16 -3.21 -6.66 12.64
C ILE A 16 -2.67 -5.79 11.51
N THR A 17 -3.21 -5.98 10.31
CA THR A 17 -2.83 -5.20 9.15
C THR A 17 -3.75 -4.00 8.99
N TYR A 18 -3.18 -2.79 8.97
CA TYR A 18 -3.91 -1.56 8.72
C TYR A 18 -4.06 -1.35 7.21
N LEU A 19 -5.19 -1.77 6.66
CA LEU A 19 -5.51 -1.55 5.26
C LEU A 19 -6.36 -0.29 5.10
N TYR A 20 -6.17 0.42 3.98
CA TYR A 20 -7.01 1.54 3.55
C TYR A 20 -7.09 2.71 4.55
N SER A 21 -6.04 2.90 5.33
CA SER A 21 -5.87 4.05 6.25
C SER A 21 -6.96 4.21 7.33
N THR A 22 -7.57 3.13 7.75
CA THR A 22 -8.55 3.16 8.84
C THR A 22 -7.95 2.65 10.13
N SER A 23 -7.86 3.52 11.14
CA SER A 23 -7.37 3.17 12.49
C SER A 23 -8.50 2.82 13.46
N ASN A 24 -9.74 2.92 13.02
CA ASN A 24 -10.91 2.79 13.89
C ASN A 24 -10.98 1.40 14.52
N HIS A 25 -11.08 1.37 15.84
CA HIS A 25 -11.29 0.17 16.67
C HIS A 25 -10.06 -0.64 17.12
N ILE A 26 -8.83 -0.28 16.73
CA ILE A 26 -7.63 -1.00 17.19
C ILE A 26 -7.52 -0.98 18.73
N GLU A 27 -7.81 0.15 19.36
CA GLU A 27 -7.70 0.31 20.81
C GLU A 27 -8.66 -0.59 21.57
N LYS A 28 -9.88 -0.76 21.03
CA LYS A 28 -10.87 -1.68 21.61
C LYS A 28 -10.35 -3.14 21.53
N PHE A 29 -9.68 -3.51 20.45
CA PHE A 29 -9.04 -4.81 20.34
C PHE A 29 -7.87 -4.94 21.31
N LEU A 30 -6.97 -3.96 21.33
CA LEU A 30 -5.80 -3.96 22.22
C LEU A 30 -6.22 -4.03 23.70
N SER A 31 -7.24 -3.28 24.13
CA SER A 31 -7.72 -3.31 25.52
C SER A 31 -8.21 -4.69 25.97
N ARG A 32 -8.71 -5.50 25.04
CA ARG A 32 -9.21 -6.87 25.33
C ARG A 32 -8.13 -7.93 25.37
N PHE A 33 -7.13 -7.81 24.49
CA PHE A 33 -6.15 -8.86 24.22
C PHE A 33 -4.74 -8.52 24.69
N LYS A 34 -4.49 -7.28 25.12
CA LYS A 34 -3.21 -6.88 25.70
C LYS A 34 -2.84 -7.82 26.86
N ASN A 35 -1.61 -8.31 26.85
CA ASN A 35 -1.05 -9.27 27.82
C ASN A 35 -1.69 -10.68 27.79
N LYS A 36 -2.55 -10.98 26.81
CA LYS A 36 -3.13 -12.33 26.66
C LYS A 36 -2.55 -13.07 25.47
N ILE A 37 -2.16 -12.35 24.44
CA ILE A 37 -1.60 -12.88 23.21
C ILE A 37 -0.66 -11.83 22.61
N THR A 38 0.40 -12.25 21.96
CA THR A 38 1.32 -11.35 21.25
C THR A 38 0.61 -10.66 20.10
N ILE A 39 0.72 -9.34 20.02
CA ILE A 39 0.09 -8.55 18.97
C ILE A 39 1.16 -7.84 18.15
N ILE A 40 1.09 -8.02 16.85
CA ILE A 40 1.97 -7.38 15.87
C ILE A 40 1.14 -6.44 14.98
N GLU A 41 1.56 -5.19 14.86
CA GLU A 41 0.93 -4.21 13.98
C GLU A 41 1.65 -4.17 12.64
N ASP A 42 0.94 -4.51 11.55
CA ASP A 42 1.40 -4.25 10.20
C ASP A 42 0.99 -2.84 9.77
N ALA A 43 1.88 -1.89 9.97
CA ALA A 43 1.72 -0.50 9.58
C ALA A 43 2.49 -0.17 8.27
N ALA A 44 2.70 -1.15 7.39
CA ALA A 44 3.49 -1.01 6.17
C ALA A 44 2.97 0.04 5.18
N ILE A 45 1.70 0.45 5.29
CA ILE A 45 1.11 1.52 4.46
C ILE A 45 0.64 2.72 5.28
N ASN A 46 0.84 2.71 6.61
CA ASN A 46 0.26 3.70 7.52
C ASN A 46 1.31 4.45 8.35
N PHE A 47 2.54 4.58 7.83
CA PHE A 47 3.57 5.36 8.51
C PHE A 47 3.07 6.77 8.81
N GLY A 48 3.12 7.17 10.07
CA GLY A 48 2.70 8.49 10.55
C GLY A 48 1.21 8.62 10.91
N ALA A 49 0.37 7.61 10.63
CA ALA A 49 -1.01 7.59 11.10
C ALA A 49 -1.07 7.42 12.62
N LYS A 50 -2.15 7.94 13.22
CA LYS A 50 -2.35 7.93 14.67
C LYS A 50 -3.71 7.37 15.06
N SER A 51 -3.80 6.89 16.30
CA SER A 51 -5.02 6.68 17.04
C SER A 51 -4.85 7.27 18.43
N ASN A 52 -5.76 8.16 18.85
CA ASN A 52 -5.68 8.88 20.14
C ASN A 52 -4.29 9.48 20.41
N ASN A 53 -3.73 10.21 19.44
CA ASN A 53 -2.39 10.84 19.47
C ASN A 53 -1.19 9.88 19.56
N LYS A 54 -1.38 8.57 19.44
CA LYS A 54 -0.30 7.59 19.39
C LYS A 54 -0.14 7.04 17.98
N TYR A 55 1.09 6.85 17.53
CA TYR A 55 1.35 6.35 16.19
C TYR A 55 0.95 4.88 16.04
N LEU A 56 0.25 4.57 14.95
CA LEU A 56 -0.01 3.20 14.54
C LEU A 56 1.33 2.49 14.26
N GLY A 57 1.41 1.20 14.59
CA GLY A 57 2.65 0.44 14.54
C GLY A 57 3.48 0.55 15.82
N THR A 58 3.01 1.31 16.86
CA THR A 58 3.68 1.44 18.16
C THR A 58 2.73 1.23 19.35
N LEU A 59 1.53 0.73 19.10
CA LEU A 59 0.50 0.54 20.14
C LEU A 59 0.56 -0.84 20.79
N ALA A 60 0.95 -1.86 20.01
CA ALA A 60 1.02 -3.24 20.41
C ALA A 60 2.44 -3.66 20.89
N ASP A 61 2.71 -4.97 20.92
CA ASP A 61 4.01 -5.49 21.38
C ASP A 61 5.10 -5.28 20.35
N TYR A 62 4.73 -5.48 19.07
CA TYR A 62 5.59 -5.25 17.91
C TYR A 62 4.86 -4.49 16.84
N GLY A 63 5.62 -3.81 15.97
CA GLY A 63 5.10 -3.19 14.77
C GLY A 63 6.15 -3.15 13.67
N PHE A 64 5.71 -3.07 12.42
CA PHE A 64 6.63 -2.89 11.32
C PHE A 64 6.11 -1.92 10.27
N PHE A 65 7.06 -1.26 9.61
CA PHE A 65 6.86 -0.25 8.59
C PHE A 65 7.63 -0.61 7.33
N SER A 66 7.08 -0.28 6.18
CA SER A 66 7.75 -0.44 4.90
C SER A 66 8.09 0.94 4.31
N PHE A 67 9.31 1.09 3.81
CA PHE A 67 9.82 2.32 3.19
C PHE A 67 10.14 2.14 1.71
N ASN A 68 9.48 1.18 1.05
CA ASN A 68 9.61 0.96 -0.39
C ASN A 68 9.16 2.20 -1.19
N VAL A 69 9.55 2.28 -2.47
CA VAL A 69 9.29 3.39 -3.41
C VAL A 69 7.84 3.87 -3.41
N VAL A 70 6.88 2.96 -3.24
CA VAL A 70 5.43 3.27 -3.30
C VAL A 70 4.83 3.62 -1.95
N LYS A 71 5.62 3.72 -0.88
CA LYS A 71 5.11 3.96 0.48
C LYS A 71 5.08 5.45 0.83
N ASN A 72 4.34 5.77 1.90
CA ASN A 72 4.17 7.14 2.39
C ASN A 72 5.51 7.80 2.75
N LEU A 73 6.34 7.10 3.52
CA LEU A 73 7.74 7.44 3.68
C LEU A 73 8.55 6.53 2.76
N ASN A 74 9.25 7.12 1.81
CA ASN A 74 10.03 6.41 0.80
C ASN A 74 11.51 6.60 1.07
N THR A 75 12.24 5.49 1.22
CA THR A 75 13.71 5.45 1.28
C THR A 75 14.28 4.62 0.12
N LEU A 76 13.49 4.41 -0.95
CA LEU A 76 13.74 3.55 -2.09
C LEU A 76 13.53 2.05 -1.78
N ASN A 77 13.95 1.59 -0.64
CA ASN A 77 13.75 0.25 -0.10
C ASN A 77 13.93 0.27 1.42
N GLY A 78 13.70 -0.87 2.08
CA GLY A 78 13.86 -1.03 3.52
C GLY A 78 12.57 -0.87 4.31
N GLY A 79 12.72 -0.80 5.62
CA GLY A 79 11.64 -0.69 6.58
C GLY A 79 12.18 -0.44 7.98
N ALA A 80 11.27 -0.41 8.94
CA ALA A 80 11.62 -0.34 10.34
C ALA A 80 10.74 -1.30 11.13
N ILE A 81 11.25 -1.77 12.26
CA ILE A 81 10.50 -2.51 13.26
C ILE A 81 10.42 -1.69 14.54
N TYR A 82 9.32 -1.83 15.23
CA TYR A 82 9.12 -1.36 16.60
C TYR A 82 9.04 -2.57 17.52
N ILE A 83 9.78 -2.55 18.61
CA ILE A 83 9.75 -3.54 19.68
C ILE A 83 9.50 -2.77 20.96
N LYS A 84 8.40 -3.07 21.64
CA LYS A 84 7.96 -2.35 22.82
C LYS A 84 8.80 -2.66 24.06
N ASP A 85 9.22 -3.91 24.20
CA ASP A 85 10.06 -4.37 25.31
C ASP A 85 11.51 -3.96 25.06
N ASN A 86 12.09 -3.18 25.96
CA ASN A 86 13.45 -2.68 25.84
C ASN A 86 14.49 -3.80 25.93
N GLN A 87 14.29 -4.81 26.77
CA GLN A 87 15.24 -5.92 26.90
C GLN A 87 15.28 -6.72 25.59
N LEU A 88 14.12 -7.08 25.04
CA LEU A 88 14.03 -7.75 23.74
C LEU A 88 14.59 -6.89 22.59
N PHE A 89 14.42 -5.57 22.67
CA PHE A 89 15.02 -4.65 21.69
C PHE A 89 16.56 -4.70 21.76
N ASP A 90 17.14 -4.64 22.96
CA ASP A 90 18.59 -4.68 23.17
C ASP A 90 19.16 -6.05 22.76
N GLU A 91 18.49 -7.15 23.07
CA GLU A 91 18.84 -8.50 22.61
C GLU A 91 18.85 -8.55 21.07
N TYR A 92 17.75 -8.09 20.43
CA TYR A 92 17.66 -8.04 18.97
C TYR A 92 18.79 -7.23 18.33
N VAL A 93 19.12 -6.05 18.88
CA VAL A 93 20.18 -5.19 18.37
C VAL A 93 21.55 -5.87 18.53
N SER A 94 21.79 -6.57 19.64
CA SER A 94 23.06 -7.26 19.93
C SER A 94 23.29 -8.49 19.04
N GLU A 95 22.23 -9.22 18.72
CA GLU A 95 22.30 -10.45 17.92
C GLU A 95 22.27 -10.19 16.42
N LYS A 96 21.70 -9.03 16.01
CA LYS A 96 21.48 -8.68 14.63
C LYS A 96 22.80 -8.42 13.90
N LYS A 97 23.06 -9.21 12.88
CA LYS A 97 24.20 -9.04 11.97
C LYS A 97 23.67 -8.73 10.56
N TYR A 98 23.60 -7.44 10.23
CA TYR A 98 23.40 -7.08 8.83
C TYR A 98 24.71 -7.10 8.08
N GLU A 99 24.67 -7.60 6.86
CA GLU A 99 25.78 -7.48 5.92
C GLU A 99 25.86 -6.02 5.44
N LYS A 100 27.08 -5.55 5.17
CA LYS A 100 27.24 -4.23 4.53
C LYS A 100 26.55 -4.23 3.18
N PHE A 101 25.85 -3.15 2.88
CA PHE A 101 25.21 -2.97 1.59
C PHE A 101 26.27 -3.00 0.47
N PRO A 102 26.21 -3.94 -0.50
CA PRO A 102 27.24 -4.08 -1.53
C PRO A 102 27.35 -2.84 -2.41
N ILE A 103 28.57 -2.46 -2.79
CA ILE A 103 28.81 -1.29 -3.63
C ILE A 103 28.11 -1.41 -5.00
N ILE A 104 28.03 -2.61 -5.55
CA ILE A 104 27.33 -2.86 -6.82
C ILE A 104 25.82 -2.57 -6.68
N ASN A 105 25.22 -2.89 -5.53
CA ASN A 105 23.83 -2.59 -5.26
C ASN A 105 23.61 -1.08 -5.07
N THR A 106 24.61 -0.37 -4.52
CA THR A 106 24.59 1.10 -4.44
C THR A 106 24.60 1.72 -5.85
N ILE A 107 25.46 1.22 -6.74
CA ILE A 107 25.50 1.66 -8.15
C ILE A 107 24.16 1.37 -8.83
N ASN A 108 23.61 0.17 -8.66
CA ASN A 108 22.31 -0.20 -9.21
C ASN A 108 21.17 0.68 -8.68
N LEU A 109 21.23 1.06 -7.41
CA LEU A 109 20.27 1.98 -6.80
C LEU A 109 20.34 3.38 -7.43
N LEU A 110 21.53 3.92 -7.63
CA LEU A 110 21.75 5.20 -8.33
C LEU A 110 21.25 5.15 -9.77
N LEU A 111 21.58 4.09 -10.49
CA LEU A 111 21.08 3.87 -11.86
C LEU A 111 19.56 3.79 -11.88
N THR A 112 18.96 3.09 -10.93
CA THR A 112 17.50 3.02 -10.80
C THR A 112 16.89 4.41 -10.58
N ILE A 113 17.47 5.24 -9.71
CA ILE A 113 17.01 6.62 -9.49
C ILE A 113 17.08 7.43 -10.79
N LEU A 114 18.19 7.32 -11.53
CA LEU A 114 18.35 8.04 -12.80
C LEU A 114 17.35 7.57 -13.85
N ILE A 115 17.15 6.26 -13.97
CA ILE A 115 16.17 5.66 -14.88
C ILE A 115 14.76 6.12 -14.51
N LEU A 116 14.38 6.04 -13.23
CA LEU A 116 13.06 6.50 -12.78
C LEU A 116 12.87 8.00 -13.06
N LYS A 117 13.89 8.83 -12.76
CA LYS A 117 13.84 10.27 -13.04
C LYS A 117 13.67 10.57 -14.53
N PHE A 118 14.31 9.79 -15.41
CA PHE A 118 14.17 9.92 -16.85
C PHE A 118 12.77 9.51 -17.32
N PHE A 119 12.29 8.32 -16.92
CA PHE A 119 10.99 7.81 -17.37
C PHE A 119 9.80 8.56 -16.75
N PHE A 120 9.94 9.12 -15.54
CA PHE A 120 8.91 9.96 -14.93
C PHE A 120 9.01 11.45 -15.31
N ASN A 121 9.89 11.81 -16.25
CA ASN A 121 9.81 13.11 -16.90
C ASN A 121 8.49 13.17 -17.72
N ASN A 122 7.73 14.26 -17.59
CA ASN A 122 6.40 14.38 -18.20
C ASN A 122 6.40 14.10 -19.70
N PHE A 123 7.42 14.53 -20.42
CA PHE A 123 7.53 14.32 -21.87
C PHE A 123 7.77 12.85 -22.21
N VAL A 124 8.74 12.20 -21.55
CA VAL A 124 9.07 10.79 -21.78
C VAL A 124 7.93 9.89 -21.33
N TYR A 125 7.30 10.23 -20.19
CA TYR A 125 6.17 9.46 -19.65
C TYR A 125 4.97 9.43 -20.60
N GLN A 126 4.65 10.52 -21.31
CA GLN A 126 3.56 10.54 -22.27
C GLN A 126 3.76 9.52 -23.40
N PHE A 127 4.97 9.40 -23.95
CA PHE A 127 5.28 8.39 -24.97
C PHE A 127 5.22 6.97 -24.39
N PHE A 128 5.80 6.77 -23.21
CA PHE A 128 5.76 5.47 -22.54
C PHE A 128 4.31 5.07 -22.21
N HIS A 129 3.51 6.00 -21.70
CA HIS A 129 2.11 5.75 -21.40
C HIS A 129 1.30 5.41 -22.67
N TYR A 130 1.49 6.14 -23.75
CA TYR A 130 0.86 5.81 -25.04
C TYR A 130 1.22 4.39 -25.49
N PHE A 131 2.48 4.01 -25.36
CA PHE A 131 2.93 2.64 -25.66
C PHE A 131 2.24 1.62 -24.74
N LEU A 132 2.13 1.88 -23.45
CA LEU A 132 1.43 1.01 -22.50
C LEU A 132 -0.05 0.80 -22.87
N VAL A 133 -0.74 1.87 -23.23
CA VAL A 133 -2.14 1.81 -23.68
C VAL A 133 -2.27 0.96 -24.93
N LEU A 134 -1.35 1.10 -25.90
CA LEU A 134 -1.34 0.25 -27.10
C LEU A 134 -1.11 -1.23 -26.77
N VAL A 135 -0.16 -1.53 -25.90
CA VAL A 135 0.15 -2.89 -25.44
C VAL A 135 -1.07 -3.49 -24.74
N TYR A 136 -1.73 -2.71 -23.89
CA TYR A 136 -2.94 -3.13 -23.19
C TYR A 136 -4.10 -3.41 -24.17
N LYS A 137 -4.39 -2.48 -25.07
CA LYS A 137 -5.46 -2.62 -26.09
C LYS A 137 -5.22 -3.82 -27.01
N LYS A 138 -3.96 -4.08 -27.38
CA LYS A 138 -3.57 -5.22 -28.22
C LYS A 138 -3.41 -6.54 -27.45
N LYS A 139 -3.63 -6.54 -26.12
CA LYS A 139 -3.51 -7.71 -25.23
C LYS A 139 -2.17 -8.46 -25.40
N ILE A 140 -1.05 -7.72 -25.51
CA ILE A 140 0.28 -8.31 -25.68
C ILE A 140 0.75 -8.86 -24.31
N ASN A 141 0.28 -10.06 -23.97
CA ASN A 141 0.46 -10.68 -22.65
C ASN A 141 1.92 -10.82 -22.21
N PHE A 142 2.85 -11.06 -23.15
CA PHE A 142 4.28 -11.17 -22.81
C PHE A 142 4.83 -9.86 -22.23
N ILE A 143 4.44 -8.72 -22.79
CA ILE A 143 4.87 -7.39 -22.31
C ILE A 143 4.11 -7.05 -21.02
N LEU A 144 2.79 -7.30 -20.98
CA LEU A 144 1.98 -7.04 -19.78
C LEU A 144 2.49 -7.82 -18.56
N LYS A 145 2.89 -9.09 -18.72
CA LYS A 145 3.50 -9.89 -17.66
C LYS A 145 4.79 -9.29 -17.10
N LYS A 146 5.60 -8.62 -17.93
CA LYS A 146 6.83 -7.94 -17.49
C LYS A 146 6.57 -6.61 -16.80
N ILE A 147 5.57 -5.87 -17.26
CA ILE A 147 5.23 -4.54 -16.72
C ILE A 147 4.40 -4.66 -15.45
N TYR A 148 3.51 -5.64 -15.40
CA TYR A 148 2.62 -5.92 -14.26
C TYR A 148 2.93 -7.30 -13.65
N PRO A 149 4.13 -7.56 -13.14
CA PRO A 149 4.50 -8.87 -12.62
C PRO A 149 3.57 -9.35 -11.50
N ILE A 150 3.04 -8.45 -10.68
CA ILE A 150 2.13 -8.76 -9.57
C ILE A 150 0.85 -9.47 -10.04
N LEU A 151 0.37 -9.17 -11.26
CA LEU A 151 -0.84 -9.79 -11.81
C LEU A 151 -0.60 -11.19 -12.41
N TYR A 152 0.65 -11.57 -12.58
CA TYR A 152 1.02 -12.76 -13.38
C TYR A 152 2.06 -13.67 -12.73
N HIS A 153 2.50 -13.40 -11.50
CA HIS A 153 3.54 -14.22 -10.86
C HIS A 153 2.98 -15.41 -10.08
N ASN A 154 3.61 -16.56 -10.30
CA ASN A 154 3.67 -17.61 -9.28
C ASN A 154 4.56 -17.09 -8.16
N TYR A 155 4.02 -16.94 -6.97
CA TYR A 155 4.75 -16.45 -5.81
C TYR A 155 5.73 -17.53 -5.34
N GLU A 156 6.98 -17.46 -5.80
CA GLU A 156 8.04 -18.19 -5.14
C GLU A 156 8.35 -17.49 -3.81
N ARG A 157 8.24 -18.24 -2.72
CA ARG A 157 8.47 -17.77 -1.33
C ARG A 157 9.95 -17.61 -1.01
N MET A 158 10.76 -17.12 -1.93
CA MET A 158 12.17 -16.86 -1.66
C MET A 158 12.37 -15.48 -1.04
N ILE A 159 12.97 -15.45 0.16
CA ILE A 159 13.38 -14.20 0.80
C ILE A 159 14.58 -13.66 0.01
N PRO A 160 14.47 -12.46 -0.59
CA PRO A 160 15.58 -11.89 -1.33
C PRO A 160 16.81 -11.65 -0.43
N LYS A 161 18.01 -11.96 -0.91
CA LYS A 161 19.25 -11.70 -0.16
C LYS A 161 19.39 -10.22 0.26
N SER A 162 18.79 -9.31 -0.48
CA SER A 162 18.77 -7.89 -0.13
C SER A 162 18.17 -7.57 1.24
N TYR A 163 17.40 -8.50 1.84
CA TYR A 163 16.83 -8.30 3.18
C TYR A 163 17.85 -8.49 4.30
N SER A 164 19.02 -9.09 4.01
CA SER A 164 20.10 -9.21 4.97
C SER A 164 21.03 -7.99 5.00
N TYR A 165 20.86 -7.02 4.13
CA TYR A 165 21.74 -5.86 4.03
C TYR A 165 21.33 -4.73 4.98
N ASP A 166 22.33 -4.03 5.48
CA ASP A 166 22.12 -2.81 6.25
C ASP A 166 21.62 -1.64 5.39
N PHE A 167 21.13 -0.59 6.06
CA PHE A 167 20.63 0.61 5.37
C PHE A 167 21.81 1.35 4.71
N ASN A 168 21.63 1.74 3.44
CA ASN A 168 22.64 2.47 2.67
C ASN A 168 22.54 3.98 2.96
N TRP A 169 23.64 4.71 2.84
CA TRP A 169 23.68 6.17 3.05
C TRP A 169 22.71 6.93 2.13
N ILE A 170 22.55 6.49 0.86
CA ILE A 170 21.58 7.07 -0.09
C ILE A 170 20.14 6.91 0.44
N MET A 171 19.82 5.72 0.95
CA MET A 171 18.51 5.45 1.54
C MET A 171 18.26 6.34 2.75
N ASN A 172 19.28 6.56 3.59
CA ASN A 172 19.21 7.48 4.72
C ASN A 172 18.92 8.92 4.27
N ASP A 173 19.67 9.44 3.31
CA ASP A 173 19.52 10.81 2.83
C ASP A 173 18.14 11.04 2.19
N VAL A 174 17.70 10.10 1.36
CA VAL A 174 16.36 10.12 0.77
C VAL A 174 15.28 10.05 1.86
N GLY A 175 15.46 9.20 2.86
CA GLY A 175 14.55 9.06 4.00
C GLY A 175 14.43 10.34 4.80
N VAL A 176 15.55 10.95 5.19
CA VAL A 176 15.59 12.21 5.93
C VAL A 176 14.93 13.35 5.15
N TYR A 177 15.21 13.42 3.85
CA TYR A 177 14.58 14.43 2.99
C TYR A 177 13.05 14.24 2.91
N ASN A 178 12.57 13.02 2.71
CA ASN A 178 11.15 12.73 2.62
C ASN A 178 10.43 12.87 3.97
N LEU A 179 11.10 12.52 5.08
CA LEU A 179 10.52 12.65 6.42
C LEU A 179 10.16 14.11 6.75
N LYS A 180 10.96 15.08 6.30
CA LYS A 180 10.67 16.52 6.48
C LYS A 180 9.39 16.96 5.78
N LYS A 181 8.93 16.23 4.76
CA LYS A 181 7.76 16.57 3.93
C LYS A 181 6.54 15.74 4.21
N VAL A 182 6.68 14.66 4.96
CA VAL A 182 5.63 13.65 5.13
C VAL A 182 4.31 14.25 5.61
N LYS A 183 4.34 15.20 6.56
CA LYS A 183 3.12 15.85 7.08
C LYS A 183 2.41 16.69 6.01
N THR A 184 3.17 17.45 5.23
CA THR A 184 2.61 18.26 4.13
C THR A 184 2.01 17.36 3.04
N ASP A 185 2.69 16.25 2.73
CA ASP A 185 2.21 15.28 1.74
C ASP A 185 0.89 14.62 2.21
N TYR A 186 0.69 14.35 3.50
CA TYR A 186 -0.57 13.82 4.01
C TYR A 186 -1.73 14.81 3.90
N LEU A 187 -1.49 16.08 4.18
CA LEU A 187 -2.51 17.12 4.02
C LEU A 187 -2.95 17.26 2.56
N ASP A 188 -2.00 17.29 1.62
CA ASP A 188 -2.30 17.32 0.18
C ASP A 188 -3.09 16.09 -0.28
N ARG A 189 -2.71 14.90 0.19
CA ARG A 189 -3.43 13.65 -0.12
C ARG A 189 -4.85 13.64 0.46
N ARG A 190 -5.03 14.13 1.67
CA ARG A 190 -6.35 14.28 2.30
C ARG A 190 -7.26 15.20 1.49
N ASP A 191 -6.76 16.36 1.09
CA ASP A 191 -7.54 17.34 0.33
C ASP A 191 -7.97 16.77 -1.04
N LYS A 192 -7.10 15.99 -1.68
CA LYS A 192 -7.41 15.26 -2.92
C LYS A 192 -8.46 14.16 -2.70
N ALA A 193 -8.36 13.42 -1.61
CA ALA A 193 -9.35 12.41 -1.24
C ALA A 193 -10.72 13.03 -0.96
N MET A 194 -10.76 14.16 -0.27
CA MET A 194 -11.99 14.93 -0.05
C MET A 194 -12.62 15.37 -1.38
N LEU A 195 -11.81 15.84 -2.33
CA LEU A 195 -12.29 16.24 -3.65
C LEU A 195 -12.90 15.04 -4.42
N TYR A 196 -12.25 13.88 -4.42
CA TYR A 196 -12.84 12.65 -4.97
C TYR A 196 -14.17 12.31 -4.30
N SER A 197 -14.23 12.38 -2.97
CA SER A 197 -15.45 12.09 -2.20
C SER A 197 -16.61 13.00 -2.58
N GLN A 198 -16.33 14.26 -2.89
CA GLN A 198 -17.33 15.23 -3.33
C GLN A 198 -17.80 14.99 -4.77
N LEU A 199 -16.92 14.56 -5.66
CA LEU A 199 -17.18 14.45 -7.09
C LEU A 199 -17.76 13.09 -7.49
N ILE A 200 -17.44 12.01 -6.78
CA ILE A 200 -17.98 10.68 -7.09
C ILE A 200 -19.35 10.52 -6.48
N SER A 201 -20.31 10.07 -7.31
CA SER A 201 -21.70 9.84 -6.89
C SER A 201 -21.82 8.67 -5.90
N ASP A 202 -22.65 8.83 -4.88
CA ASP A 202 -23.02 7.76 -3.95
C ASP A 202 -23.82 6.62 -4.63
N GLN A 203 -24.38 6.86 -5.81
CA GLN A 203 -25.02 5.81 -6.61
C GLN A 203 -24.00 4.83 -7.20
N VAL A 204 -22.78 5.32 -7.49
CA VAL A 204 -21.71 4.54 -8.14
C VAL A 204 -20.83 3.82 -7.15
N ALA A 205 -20.51 4.47 -6.03
CA ALA A 205 -19.56 3.93 -5.06
C ALA A 205 -19.94 4.24 -3.62
N THR A 206 -19.58 3.32 -2.73
CA THR A 206 -19.51 3.60 -1.28
C THR A 206 -18.16 4.23 -0.98
N LYS A 207 -18.19 5.34 -0.25
CA LYS A 207 -17.03 6.14 0.12
C LYS A 207 -16.75 5.98 1.61
N PHE A 208 -15.48 6.03 1.97
CA PHE A 208 -15.06 5.97 3.38
C PHE A 208 -14.66 7.36 3.86
N ASP A 209 -15.10 7.69 5.07
CA ASP A 209 -14.60 8.86 5.78
C ASP A 209 -13.22 8.55 6.36
N CYS A 210 -12.20 9.02 5.68
CA CYS A 210 -10.80 8.87 6.07
C CYS A 210 -10.06 10.21 6.12
N PHE A 211 -10.78 11.31 6.35
CA PHE A 211 -10.28 12.67 6.20
C PHE A 211 -9.70 13.26 7.50
N SER A 212 -9.65 12.51 8.60
CA SER A 212 -8.96 12.91 9.81
C SER A 212 -7.49 13.20 9.55
N GLU A 213 -6.92 14.20 10.24
CA GLU A 213 -5.48 14.51 10.20
C GLU A 213 -4.62 13.39 10.81
N ASP A 214 -5.24 12.48 11.55
CA ASP A 214 -4.58 11.30 12.10
C ASP A 214 -4.38 10.19 11.09
N ASN A 215 -5.02 10.27 9.91
CA ASN A 215 -4.86 9.28 8.84
C ASN A 215 -3.68 9.62 7.93
N ALA A 216 -2.89 8.61 7.57
CA ALA A 216 -1.79 8.70 6.62
C ALA A 216 -2.18 8.04 5.31
N LEU A 217 -3.01 8.71 4.49
CA LEU A 217 -3.52 8.18 3.24
C LEU A 217 -2.38 7.85 2.25
N LEU A 218 -2.33 6.62 1.77
CA LEU A 218 -1.53 6.25 0.61
C LEU A 218 -2.32 6.46 -0.68
N GLU A 219 -3.58 6.02 -0.67
CA GLU A 219 -4.55 6.07 -1.77
C GLU A 219 -5.94 6.38 -1.18
N TYR A 220 -6.87 6.85 -1.99
CA TYR A 220 -8.26 7.00 -1.59
C TYR A 220 -9.08 5.81 -2.09
N THR A 221 -9.56 5.01 -1.17
CA THR A 221 -10.28 3.77 -1.46
C THR A 221 -11.78 3.99 -1.53
N ILE A 222 -12.42 3.41 -2.57
CA ILE A 222 -13.88 3.36 -2.75
C ILE A 222 -14.31 1.92 -3.01
N VAL A 223 -15.59 1.61 -2.77
CA VAL A 223 -16.20 0.32 -3.12
C VAL A 223 -17.20 0.56 -4.24
N LEU A 224 -16.92 0.05 -5.42
CA LEU A 224 -17.77 0.16 -6.60
C LEU A 224 -19.06 -0.65 -6.42
N LYS A 225 -20.21 -0.08 -6.78
CA LYS A 225 -21.53 -0.72 -6.63
C LYS A 225 -21.95 -1.46 -7.90
N ASN A 226 -21.98 -0.76 -9.02
CA ASN A 226 -22.60 -1.23 -10.26
C ASN A 226 -21.60 -1.84 -11.26
N THR A 227 -20.31 -1.77 -10.98
CA THR A 227 -19.24 -2.32 -11.83
C THR A 227 -18.22 -3.07 -11.00
N ASP A 228 -17.30 -3.75 -11.63
CA ASP A 228 -16.11 -4.30 -11.00
C ASP A 228 -14.89 -3.43 -11.25
N ASN A 229 -13.84 -3.63 -10.46
CA ASN A 229 -12.61 -2.85 -10.54
C ASN A 229 -11.83 -3.08 -11.85
N GLN A 230 -11.96 -4.25 -12.48
CA GLN A 230 -11.30 -4.54 -13.77
C GLN A 230 -11.92 -3.70 -14.90
N LYS A 231 -13.24 -3.59 -14.94
CA LYS A 231 -13.93 -2.75 -15.93
C LYS A 231 -13.65 -1.27 -15.71
N ALA A 232 -13.64 -0.81 -14.44
CA ALA A 232 -13.28 0.55 -14.11
C ALA A 232 -11.83 0.87 -14.52
N HIS A 233 -10.88 -0.03 -14.25
CA HIS A 233 -9.49 0.09 -14.68
C HIS A 233 -9.38 0.14 -16.21
N ALA A 234 -10.04 -0.76 -16.93
CA ALA A 234 -10.01 -0.81 -18.39
C ALA A 234 -10.46 0.52 -19.00
N LYS A 235 -11.57 1.07 -18.50
CA LYS A 235 -12.10 2.35 -19.00
C LYS A 235 -11.18 3.53 -18.69
N LEU A 236 -10.63 3.59 -17.47
CA LEU A 236 -9.66 4.62 -17.11
C LEU A 236 -8.38 4.52 -17.93
N MET A 237 -7.90 3.30 -18.20
CA MET A 237 -6.74 3.06 -19.06
C MET A 237 -6.95 3.53 -20.50
N GLU A 238 -8.15 3.33 -21.05
CA GLU A 238 -8.53 3.84 -22.39
C GLU A 238 -8.49 5.36 -22.46
N GLU A 239 -8.82 6.03 -21.37
CA GLU A 239 -8.81 7.49 -21.23
C GLU A 239 -7.44 8.06 -20.79
N GLY A 240 -6.43 7.19 -20.66
CA GLY A 240 -5.08 7.60 -20.36
C GLY A 240 -4.72 7.63 -18.88
N TYR A 241 -5.48 6.97 -18.02
CA TYR A 241 -5.21 6.86 -16.57
C TYR A 241 -4.88 5.42 -16.18
N ASP A 242 -3.60 5.13 -15.96
CA ASP A 242 -3.14 3.84 -15.41
C ASP A 242 -3.33 3.82 -13.90
N ILE A 243 -4.54 3.49 -13.46
CA ILE A 243 -4.90 3.38 -12.06
C ILE A 243 -5.05 1.90 -11.73
N ARG A 244 -4.21 1.40 -10.86
CA ARG A 244 -4.25 -0.02 -10.46
C ARG A 244 -5.50 -0.30 -9.67
N HIS A 245 -6.19 -1.38 -10.03
CA HIS A 245 -7.46 -1.74 -9.42
C HIS A 245 -7.31 -2.47 -8.08
N THR A 246 -6.27 -3.27 -7.89
CA THR A 246 -6.00 -3.97 -6.63
C THR A 246 -4.52 -4.34 -6.52
N TRP A 247 -4.04 -4.39 -5.28
CA TRP A 247 -2.70 -4.87 -4.92
C TRP A 247 -2.72 -6.32 -4.43
N TYR A 248 -3.91 -6.88 -4.23
CA TYR A 248 -4.07 -8.10 -3.46
C TYR A 248 -4.55 -9.25 -4.33
N ILE A 249 -3.91 -10.40 -4.12
CA ILE A 249 -4.41 -11.69 -4.54
C ILE A 249 -4.89 -12.38 -3.28
N ASN A 250 -6.06 -13.00 -3.36
CA ASN A 250 -6.60 -13.73 -2.23
C ASN A 250 -5.66 -14.86 -1.79
N ASN A 251 -5.24 -14.85 -0.52
CA ASN A 251 -4.26 -15.81 0.01
C ASN A 251 -4.70 -17.26 -0.15
N HIS A 252 -6.01 -17.56 -0.07
CA HIS A 252 -6.51 -18.91 -0.26
C HIS A 252 -6.29 -19.44 -1.69
N LEU A 253 -6.16 -18.58 -2.70
CA LEU A 253 -5.78 -19.00 -4.07
C LEU A 253 -4.32 -19.43 -4.16
N ILE A 254 -3.46 -18.90 -3.29
CA ILE A 254 -2.04 -19.27 -3.22
C ILE A 254 -1.88 -20.70 -2.71
N ASP A 255 -2.76 -21.13 -1.82
CA ASP A 255 -2.77 -22.48 -1.23
C ASP A 255 -3.59 -23.49 -2.08
N GLY A 256 -4.07 -23.07 -3.27
CA GLY A 256 -4.84 -23.93 -4.18
C GLY A 256 -6.30 -24.18 -3.74
N ASN A 257 -6.78 -23.44 -2.74
CA ASN A 257 -8.15 -23.54 -2.25
C ASN A 257 -9.03 -22.47 -2.91
N ASP A 258 -9.78 -22.82 -3.95
CA ASP A 258 -10.68 -21.92 -4.69
C ASP A 258 -12.12 -21.94 -4.14
N ASP A 259 -12.29 -22.08 -2.83
CA ASP A 259 -13.61 -22.08 -2.20
C ASP A 259 -14.17 -20.64 -2.02
N LYS A 260 -14.83 -20.17 -3.07
CA LYS A 260 -15.50 -18.84 -3.09
C LYS A 260 -16.61 -18.72 -2.06
N THR A 261 -17.20 -19.83 -1.65
CA THR A 261 -18.36 -19.79 -0.74
C THR A 261 -17.96 -19.45 0.68
N ASN A 262 -16.81 -19.91 1.13
CA ASN A 262 -16.26 -19.63 2.46
C ASN A 262 -15.57 -18.25 2.57
N PHE A 263 -15.20 -17.63 1.43
CA PHE A 263 -14.45 -16.38 1.37
C PHE A 263 -15.19 -15.26 0.62
N LYS A 264 -16.52 -15.19 0.75
CA LYS A 264 -17.37 -14.20 0.05
C LYS A 264 -16.93 -12.75 0.23
N ASP A 265 -16.59 -12.35 1.47
CA ASP A 265 -16.15 -11.00 1.77
C ASP A 265 -14.82 -10.67 1.08
N THR A 266 -13.90 -11.65 1.01
CA THR A 266 -12.59 -11.49 0.35
C THR A 266 -12.76 -11.31 -1.17
N TYR A 267 -13.60 -12.13 -1.80
CA TYR A 267 -13.93 -11.98 -3.22
C TYR A 267 -14.63 -10.67 -3.53
N PHE A 268 -15.55 -10.25 -2.66
CA PHE A 268 -16.19 -8.96 -2.80
C PHE A 268 -15.16 -7.81 -2.78
N VAL A 269 -14.26 -7.82 -1.81
CA VAL A 269 -13.18 -6.83 -1.69
C VAL A 269 -12.30 -6.85 -2.94
N GLU A 270 -11.86 -8.04 -3.38
CA GLU A 270 -11.01 -8.19 -4.55
C GLU A 270 -11.62 -7.62 -5.82
N THR A 271 -12.93 -7.76 -6.00
CA THR A 271 -13.61 -7.34 -7.24
C THR A 271 -14.19 -5.94 -7.21
N LYS A 272 -14.47 -5.39 -6.03
CA LYS A 272 -15.20 -4.12 -5.85
C LYS A 272 -14.35 -2.98 -5.31
N ILE A 273 -13.27 -3.26 -4.59
CA ILE A 273 -12.40 -2.19 -4.09
C ILE A 273 -11.60 -1.57 -5.23
N PHE A 274 -11.59 -0.24 -5.23
CA PHE A 274 -10.84 0.56 -6.19
C PHE A 274 -10.08 1.68 -5.49
N CYS A 275 -8.76 1.74 -5.70
CA CYS A 275 -7.86 2.67 -5.02
C CYS A 275 -7.51 3.84 -5.94
N LEU A 276 -7.96 5.03 -5.60
CA LEU A 276 -7.75 6.24 -6.38
C LEU A 276 -6.45 6.94 -5.99
N PRO A 277 -5.67 7.44 -6.96
CA PRO A 277 -4.40 8.09 -6.68
C PRO A 277 -4.61 9.47 -6.05
N VAL A 278 -3.90 9.71 -4.94
CA VAL A 278 -3.89 11.01 -4.24
C VAL A 278 -2.48 11.60 -4.12
N HIS A 279 -1.50 11.03 -4.82
CA HIS A 279 -0.11 11.48 -4.76
C HIS A 279 0.07 12.89 -5.36
N LYS A 280 1.19 13.54 -5.06
CA LYS A 280 1.48 14.93 -5.43
C LYS A 280 1.33 15.28 -6.92
N ASN A 281 1.54 14.31 -7.82
CA ASN A 281 1.50 14.55 -9.27
C ASN A 281 0.08 14.49 -9.86
N ILE A 282 -0.93 14.07 -9.09
CA ILE A 282 -2.33 14.13 -9.53
C ILE A 282 -2.86 15.55 -9.34
N SER A 283 -3.29 16.17 -10.43
CA SER A 283 -3.90 17.50 -10.40
C SER A 283 -5.40 17.45 -10.09
N LYS A 284 -5.97 18.58 -9.64
CA LYS A 284 -7.43 18.71 -9.46
C LYS A 284 -8.20 18.42 -10.76
N LYS A 285 -7.62 18.76 -11.92
CA LYS A 285 -8.21 18.49 -13.25
C LYS A 285 -8.25 17.00 -13.54
N ASP A 286 -7.21 16.24 -13.15
CA ASP A 286 -7.19 14.79 -13.29
C ASP A 286 -8.22 14.14 -12.36
N ILE A 287 -8.32 14.60 -11.11
CA ILE A 287 -9.35 14.14 -10.17
C ILE A 287 -10.75 14.32 -10.76
N GLN A 288 -11.05 15.48 -11.33
CA GLN A 288 -12.33 15.75 -11.98
C GLN A 288 -12.60 14.78 -13.13
N LYS A 289 -11.61 14.56 -14.02
CA LYS A 289 -11.75 13.64 -15.15
C LYS A 289 -11.94 12.19 -14.69
N ILE A 290 -11.12 11.72 -13.76
CA ILE A 290 -11.22 10.37 -13.19
C ILE A 290 -12.60 10.18 -12.56
N SER A 291 -13.08 11.15 -11.76
CA SER A 291 -14.39 11.10 -11.14
C SER A 291 -15.53 11.04 -12.16
N ASN A 292 -15.44 11.84 -13.24
CA ASN A 292 -16.42 11.82 -14.33
C ASN A 292 -16.47 10.45 -15.01
N ILE A 293 -15.31 9.82 -15.28
CA ILE A 293 -15.24 8.49 -15.88
C ILE A 293 -15.88 7.45 -14.95
N ILE A 294 -15.58 7.49 -13.65
CA ILE A 294 -16.16 6.58 -12.65
C ILE A 294 -17.68 6.78 -12.57
N ASN A 295 -18.15 8.00 -12.61
CA ASN A 295 -19.59 8.30 -12.57
C ASN A 295 -20.37 7.78 -13.80
N THR A 296 -19.70 7.38 -14.87
CA THR A 296 -20.40 6.74 -16.02
C THR A 296 -20.88 5.32 -15.73
N PHE A 297 -20.55 4.75 -14.56
CA PHE A 297 -21.02 3.42 -14.13
C PHE A 297 -22.29 3.47 -13.27
N ILE A 298 -23.11 4.52 -13.45
CA ILE A 298 -24.44 4.66 -12.79
C ILE A 298 -25.36 3.52 -13.20
#